data_6a46abf8f2e31ff934b7abe9ef1b93ea
#
_entry.id   6a46abf8f2e31ff934b7abe9ef1b93ea
#
_cell.length_a   1.000
_cell.length_b   1.000
_cell.length_c   1.000
_cell.angle_alpha   90.00
_cell.angle_beta   90.00
_cell.angle_gamma   90.00
#
_symmetry.space_group_name_H-M   'P 1'
#
loop_
_entity.id
_entity.type
_entity.pdbx_description
1 polymer ?
#
loop_
_entity_poly.entity_id
_entity_poly.type
_entity_poly.pdbx_seq_one_letter_code
_entity_poly.pdbx_strand_id
1 'polypeptide(L)'
;MLARISPWLLVLSAILASRFIGMALFPFADTTEPRYAEIARLMVETGDWITPWFEPGVPFWGKPPLSFWAQAASIQLFGLSEFVIRLPSWIATVGIVYLTWHFALLLWGKTVARWSALVFSSMALTYISAGAVMTDAFLALGTTLALVSLGLTLNGKSTAWGFLFFVGVAIGLLAKGPLTLVLIGVPIGTWLVMTRTAPAKLGRLPWLWGCTFTALVVLPWYVL
;
A
#
# COMPACT_ATOMS: atom_id res chain seq x y z
N MET A 1 29.47 -10.38 -21.79
CA MET A 1 28.44 -11.44 -21.63
C MET A 1 27.15 -10.78 -21.18
N LEU A 2 26.25 -10.42 -22.12
CA LEU A 2 24.96 -9.82 -21.77
C LEU A 2 24.12 -10.89 -21.07
N ALA A 3 23.85 -10.69 -19.78
CA ALA A 3 22.96 -11.56 -19.03
C ALA A 3 21.57 -11.57 -19.75
N ARG A 4 21.16 -12.73 -20.24
CA ARG A 4 19.81 -12.88 -20.85
C ARG A 4 18.76 -12.54 -19.80
N ILE A 5 18.10 -11.40 -19.98
CA ILE A 5 16.97 -11.01 -19.12
C ILE A 5 15.94 -12.13 -19.19
N SER A 6 15.49 -12.60 -18.04
CA SER A 6 14.51 -13.68 -17.99
C SER A 6 13.15 -13.24 -18.60
N PRO A 7 12.50 -14.05 -19.45
CA PRO A 7 11.26 -13.66 -20.13
C PRO A 7 10.16 -13.15 -19.20
N TRP A 8 10.03 -13.71 -18.00
CA TRP A 8 9.03 -13.27 -17.03
C TRP A 8 9.30 -11.84 -16.53
N LEU A 9 10.57 -11.43 -16.38
CA LEU A 9 10.92 -10.06 -16.01
C LEU A 9 10.59 -9.07 -17.14
N LEU A 10 10.78 -9.48 -18.39
CA LEU A 10 10.40 -8.64 -19.52
C LEU A 10 8.89 -8.39 -19.55
N VAL A 11 8.08 -9.44 -19.34
CA VAL A 11 6.62 -9.31 -19.30
C VAL A 11 6.18 -8.45 -18.11
N LEU A 12 6.72 -8.70 -16.91
CA LEU A 12 6.41 -7.90 -15.72
C LEU A 12 6.79 -6.44 -15.92
N SER A 13 8.00 -6.19 -16.43
CA SER A 13 8.46 -4.83 -16.71
C SER A 13 7.59 -4.14 -17.77
N ALA A 14 7.14 -4.86 -18.80
CA ALA A 14 6.26 -4.32 -19.82
C ALA A 14 4.90 -3.91 -19.23
N ILE A 15 4.30 -4.73 -18.36
CA ILE A 15 3.04 -4.42 -17.67
C ILE A 15 3.21 -3.16 -16.80
N LEU A 16 4.24 -3.10 -15.97
CA LEU A 16 4.47 -1.97 -15.07
C LEU A 16 4.82 -0.69 -15.85
N ALA A 17 5.65 -0.80 -16.90
CA ALA A 17 6.03 0.32 -17.75
C ALA A 17 4.87 0.85 -18.58
N SER A 18 4.00 -0.02 -19.10
CA SER A 18 2.82 0.42 -19.87
C SER A 18 1.89 1.28 -19.00
N ARG A 19 1.69 0.90 -17.74
CA ARG A 19 0.89 1.71 -16.81
C ARG A 19 1.60 3.01 -16.43
N PHE A 20 2.92 2.96 -16.18
CA PHE A 20 3.74 4.13 -15.89
C PHE A 20 3.66 5.17 -17.02
N ILE A 21 3.77 4.73 -18.27
CA ILE A 21 3.63 5.60 -19.45
C ILE A 21 2.18 6.10 -19.55
N GLY A 22 1.20 5.24 -19.34
CA GLY A 22 -0.22 5.61 -19.37
C GLY A 22 -0.59 6.71 -18.38
N MET A 23 0.05 6.76 -17.20
CA MET A 23 -0.18 7.85 -16.24
C MET A 23 0.21 9.23 -16.77
N ALA A 24 1.16 9.29 -17.69
CA ALA A 24 1.60 10.54 -18.31
C ALA A 24 0.75 10.94 -19.55
N LEU A 25 0.10 9.96 -20.20
CA LEU A 25 -0.62 10.18 -21.45
C LEU A 25 -2.11 10.46 -21.26
N PHE A 26 -2.72 9.97 -20.20
CA PHE A 26 -4.16 10.11 -20.00
C PHE A 26 -4.47 11.13 -18.91
N PRO A 27 -5.43 12.04 -19.14
CA PRO A 27 -5.91 12.97 -18.11
C PRO A 27 -6.62 12.21 -16.97
N PHE A 28 -6.97 12.93 -15.90
CA PHE A 28 -7.81 12.37 -14.85
C PHE A 28 -9.15 11.88 -15.42
N ALA A 29 -9.48 10.62 -15.17
CA ALA A 29 -10.63 9.96 -15.80
C ALA A 29 -11.84 9.81 -14.87
N ASP A 30 -11.65 10.01 -13.56
CA ASP A 30 -12.65 9.84 -12.50
C ASP A 30 -12.81 11.17 -11.74
N THR A 31 -13.99 11.41 -11.16
CA THR A 31 -14.27 12.57 -10.31
C THR A 31 -13.49 12.56 -8.99
N THR A 32 -13.01 11.40 -8.56
CA THR A 32 -12.23 11.25 -7.33
C THR A 32 -10.79 11.72 -7.48
N GLU A 33 -10.18 11.49 -8.65
CA GLU A 33 -8.78 11.86 -8.90
C GLU A 33 -8.54 13.37 -8.76
N PRO A 34 -9.27 14.25 -9.47
CA PRO A 34 -9.05 15.70 -9.32
C PRO A 34 -9.32 16.19 -7.89
N ARG A 35 -10.32 15.63 -7.21
CA ARG A 35 -10.64 15.99 -5.83
C ARG A 35 -9.50 15.70 -4.87
N TYR A 36 -8.90 14.51 -4.94
CA TYR A 36 -7.80 14.13 -4.07
C TYR A 36 -6.49 14.83 -4.47
N ALA A 37 -6.31 15.07 -5.75
CA ALA A 37 -5.20 15.86 -6.26
C ALA A 37 -5.23 17.29 -5.73
N GLU A 38 -6.42 17.91 -5.68
CA GLU A 38 -6.61 19.27 -5.16
C GLU A 38 -6.29 19.34 -3.67
N ILE A 39 -6.72 18.36 -2.87
CA ILE A 39 -6.36 18.29 -1.45
C ILE A 39 -4.84 18.27 -1.28
N ALA A 40 -4.14 17.44 -2.04
CA ALA A 40 -2.68 17.35 -1.98
C ALA A 40 -2.00 18.65 -2.45
N ARG A 41 -2.53 19.31 -3.47
CA ARG A 41 -2.06 20.61 -3.96
C ARG A 41 -2.18 21.69 -2.89
N LEU A 42 -3.35 21.78 -2.24
CA LEU A 42 -3.60 22.73 -1.15
C LEU A 42 -2.69 22.47 0.06
N MET A 43 -2.41 21.21 0.40
CA MET A 43 -1.42 20.87 1.45
C MET A 43 -0.04 21.50 1.16
N VAL A 44 0.40 21.44 -0.09
CA VAL A 44 1.70 22.03 -0.48
C VAL A 44 1.64 23.56 -0.45
N GLU A 45 0.57 24.17 -0.96
CA GLU A 45 0.44 25.63 -1.02
C GLU A 45 0.28 26.28 0.35
N THR A 46 -0.53 25.69 1.22
CA THR A 46 -0.81 26.24 2.56
C THR A 46 0.24 25.87 3.58
N GLY A 47 1.02 24.80 3.33
CA GLY A 47 1.92 24.20 4.32
C GLY A 47 1.18 23.45 5.46
N ASP A 48 -0.14 23.32 5.39
CA ASP A 48 -0.94 22.56 6.36
C ASP A 48 -1.05 21.09 5.93
N TRP A 49 -0.20 20.26 6.54
CA TRP A 49 -0.16 18.82 6.30
C TRP A 49 -1.07 18.01 7.23
N ILE A 50 -1.72 18.69 8.17
CA ILE A 50 -2.60 18.04 9.16
C ILE A 50 -4.04 18.01 8.66
N THR A 51 -4.54 19.16 8.22
CA THR A 51 -5.92 19.31 7.74
C THR A 51 -5.98 19.10 6.23
N PRO A 52 -6.64 18.05 5.73
CA PRO A 52 -6.90 17.90 4.30
C PRO A 52 -7.99 18.91 3.89
N TRP A 53 -7.61 19.98 3.23
CA TRP A 53 -8.54 20.99 2.73
C TRP A 53 -9.10 20.57 1.38
N PHE A 54 -10.44 20.47 1.28
CA PHE A 54 -11.14 20.28 0.01
C PHE A 54 -11.21 21.59 -0.79
N GLU A 55 -11.50 22.68 -0.07
CA GLU A 55 -11.47 24.07 -0.52
C GLU A 55 -10.98 24.93 0.65
N PRO A 56 -10.47 26.16 0.42
CA PRO A 56 -10.08 27.05 1.50
C PRO A 56 -11.20 27.21 2.54
N GLY A 57 -10.94 26.78 3.77
CA GLY A 57 -11.91 26.81 4.87
C GLY A 57 -12.90 25.62 4.94
N VAL A 58 -12.83 24.66 4.01
CA VAL A 58 -13.69 23.46 4.01
C VAL A 58 -12.81 22.21 4.19
N PRO A 59 -12.67 21.66 5.40
CA PRO A 59 -11.85 20.49 5.66
C PRO A 59 -12.54 19.21 5.13
N PHE A 60 -11.72 18.27 4.67
CA PHE A 60 -12.16 16.96 4.18
C PHE A 60 -11.75 15.84 5.16
N TRP A 61 -12.60 15.53 6.10
CA TRP A 61 -12.40 14.45 7.08
C TRP A 61 -12.85 13.06 6.59
N GLY A 62 -13.20 12.93 5.31
CA GLY A 62 -13.71 11.68 4.75
C GLY A 62 -12.69 10.57 4.60
N LYS A 63 -11.39 10.87 4.66
CA LYS A 63 -10.29 9.91 4.53
C LYS A 63 -9.11 10.31 5.40
N PRO A 64 -8.37 9.32 5.96
CA PRO A 64 -7.09 9.55 6.61
C PRO A 64 -6.02 10.06 5.63
N PRO A 65 -4.92 10.65 6.12
CA PRO A 65 -4.09 11.56 5.35
C PRO A 65 -3.03 10.90 4.47
N LEU A 66 -2.71 9.62 4.65
CA LEU A 66 -1.51 9.01 4.06
C LEU A 66 -1.41 9.19 2.54
N SER A 67 -2.51 9.01 1.82
CA SER A 67 -2.50 9.19 0.36
C SER A 67 -2.24 10.65 -0.03
N PHE A 68 -2.83 11.61 0.70
CA PHE A 68 -2.62 13.04 0.47
C PHE A 68 -1.19 13.45 0.80
N TRP A 69 -0.64 12.97 1.92
CA TRP A 69 0.76 13.18 2.26
C TRP A 69 1.72 12.67 1.19
N ALA A 70 1.49 11.45 0.69
CA ALA A 70 2.34 10.88 -0.35
C ALA A 70 2.25 11.68 -1.66
N GLN A 71 1.05 12.13 -2.04
CA GLN A 71 0.83 12.96 -3.22
C GLN A 71 1.43 14.35 -3.05
N ALA A 72 1.22 15.01 -1.90
CA ALA A 72 1.80 16.31 -1.57
C ALA A 72 3.33 16.26 -1.57
N ALA A 73 3.93 15.23 -0.96
CA ALA A 73 5.36 15.01 -1.01
C ALA A 73 5.87 14.83 -2.45
N SER A 74 5.13 14.09 -3.29
CA SER A 74 5.46 13.92 -4.70
C SER A 74 5.43 15.26 -5.46
N ILE A 75 4.39 16.08 -5.24
CA ILE A 75 4.28 17.42 -5.82
C ILE A 75 5.44 18.32 -5.37
N GLN A 76 5.78 18.30 -4.09
CA GLN A 76 6.87 19.11 -3.54
C GLN A 76 8.24 18.74 -4.13
N LEU A 77 8.47 17.45 -4.42
CA LEU A 77 9.74 16.97 -4.97
C LEU A 77 9.87 17.13 -6.47
N PHE A 78 8.78 16.93 -7.22
CA PHE A 78 8.83 16.79 -8.68
C PHE A 78 7.97 17.83 -9.42
N GLY A 79 7.29 18.72 -8.71
CA GLY A 79 6.38 19.71 -9.28
C GLY A 79 4.98 19.18 -9.51
N LEU A 80 4.05 20.09 -9.84
CA LEU A 80 2.64 19.79 -10.03
C LEU A 80 2.37 19.23 -11.43
N SER A 81 1.98 17.97 -11.52
CA SER A 81 1.44 17.35 -12.74
C SER A 81 0.60 16.12 -12.38
N GLU A 82 -0.31 15.73 -13.26
CA GLU A 82 -1.15 14.53 -13.07
C GLU A 82 -0.32 13.25 -12.89
N PHE A 83 0.77 13.15 -13.66
CA PHE A 83 1.72 12.04 -13.54
C PHE A 83 2.34 11.97 -12.13
N VAL A 84 2.83 13.11 -11.64
CA VAL A 84 3.50 13.21 -10.33
C VAL A 84 2.55 12.85 -9.19
N ILE A 85 1.29 13.27 -9.28
CA ILE A 85 0.27 12.98 -8.27
C ILE A 85 -0.08 11.48 -8.25
N ARG A 86 -0.04 10.80 -9.39
CA ARG A 86 -0.29 9.35 -9.53
C ARG A 86 0.89 8.48 -9.11
N LEU A 87 2.11 9.02 -9.14
CA LEU A 87 3.35 8.29 -8.89
C LEU A 87 3.37 7.52 -7.56
N PRO A 88 2.89 8.06 -6.42
CA PRO A 88 2.86 7.32 -5.16
C PRO A 88 1.99 6.05 -5.20
N SER A 89 0.87 6.06 -5.91
CA SER A 89 0.01 4.86 -6.09
C SER A 89 0.71 3.80 -6.93
N TRP A 90 1.46 4.20 -7.94
CA TRP A 90 2.27 3.29 -8.74
C TRP A 90 3.39 2.65 -7.91
N ILE A 91 4.12 3.43 -7.11
CA ILE A 91 5.16 2.93 -6.20
C ILE A 91 4.56 1.95 -5.19
N ALA A 92 3.41 2.26 -4.60
CA ALA A 92 2.72 1.38 -3.68
C ALA A 92 2.36 0.04 -4.35
N THR A 93 1.88 0.07 -5.59
CA THR A 93 1.55 -1.14 -6.36
C THR A 93 2.79 -1.98 -6.67
N VAL A 94 3.90 -1.36 -7.06
CA VAL A 94 5.19 -2.06 -7.24
C VAL A 94 5.62 -2.72 -5.93
N GLY A 95 5.44 -2.05 -4.80
CA GLY A 95 5.68 -2.61 -3.47
C GLY A 95 4.83 -3.86 -3.20
N ILE A 96 3.55 -3.84 -3.56
CA ILE A 96 2.65 -5.00 -3.41
C ILE A 96 3.10 -6.16 -4.31
N VAL A 97 3.45 -5.89 -5.56
CA VAL A 97 3.98 -6.89 -6.49
C VAL A 97 5.24 -7.55 -5.91
N TYR A 98 6.16 -6.73 -5.38
CA TYR A 98 7.38 -7.22 -4.73
C TYR A 98 7.06 -8.09 -3.50
N LEU A 99 6.17 -7.65 -2.60
CA LEU A 99 5.78 -8.41 -1.42
C LEU A 99 5.13 -9.75 -1.79
N THR A 100 4.26 -9.75 -2.78
CA THR A 100 3.61 -10.96 -3.31
C THR A 100 4.64 -11.94 -3.87
N TRP A 101 5.56 -11.43 -4.70
CA TRP A 101 6.65 -12.22 -5.24
C TRP A 101 7.56 -12.78 -4.15
N HIS A 102 7.99 -11.93 -3.22
CA HIS A 102 8.90 -12.30 -2.14
C HIS A 102 8.30 -13.37 -1.21
N PHE A 103 7.05 -13.19 -0.83
CA PHE A 103 6.30 -14.15 -0.02
C PHE A 103 6.21 -15.51 -0.69
N ALA A 104 5.79 -15.53 -1.95
CA ALA A 104 5.70 -16.76 -2.72
C ALA A 104 7.07 -17.42 -2.93
N LEU A 105 8.13 -16.62 -3.13
CA LEU A 105 9.51 -17.11 -3.27
C LEU A 105 9.99 -17.86 -2.03
N LEU A 106 9.71 -17.31 -0.85
CA LEU A 106 10.19 -17.88 0.42
C LEU A 106 9.42 -19.13 0.84
N LEU A 107 8.16 -19.29 0.41
CA LEU A 107 7.31 -20.39 0.83
C LEU A 107 7.16 -21.49 -0.24
N TRP A 108 7.11 -21.13 -1.51
CA TRP A 108 6.77 -22.06 -2.60
C TRP A 108 7.79 -22.05 -3.76
N GLY A 109 8.83 -21.23 -3.67
CA GLY A 109 9.93 -21.21 -4.62
C GLY A 109 9.69 -20.34 -5.87
N LYS A 110 10.70 -20.35 -6.76
CA LYS A 110 10.83 -19.39 -7.86
C LYS A 110 9.69 -19.41 -8.88
N THR A 111 9.16 -20.59 -9.20
CA THR A 111 8.11 -20.72 -10.22
C THR A 111 6.80 -20.10 -9.74
N VAL A 112 6.37 -20.42 -8.52
CA VAL A 112 5.16 -19.85 -7.94
C VAL A 112 5.31 -18.34 -7.78
N ALA A 113 6.47 -17.87 -7.29
CA ALA A 113 6.74 -16.44 -7.12
C ALA A 113 6.59 -15.64 -8.44
N ARG A 114 7.14 -16.17 -9.55
CA ARG A 114 7.04 -15.53 -10.86
C ARG A 114 5.58 -15.41 -11.33
N TRP A 115 4.85 -16.50 -11.24
CA TRP A 115 3.45 -16.52 -11.66
C TRP A 115 2.57 -15.63 -10.75
N SER A 116 2.79 -15.64 -9.44
CA SER A 116 2.06 -14.77 -8.51
C SER A 116 2.24 -13.29 -8.84
N ALA A 117 3.47 -12.86 -9.14
CA ALA A 117 3.74 -11.48 -9.53
C ALA A 117 3.09 -11.12 -10.86
N LEU A 118 3.19 -11.99 -11.88
CA LEU A 118 2.60 -11.75 -13.20
C LEU A 118 1.07 -11.71 -13.13
N VAL A 119 0.43 -12.67 -12.48
CA VAL A 119 -1.02 -12.71 -12.34
C VAL A 119 -1.52 -11.48 -11.61
N PHE A 120 -0.93 -11.15 -10.44
CA PHE A 120 -1.34 -9.99 -9.67
C PHE A 120 -1.21 -8.69 -10.47
N SER A 121 -0.06 -8.47 -11.14
CA SER A 121 0.16 -7.23 -11.91
C SER A 121 -0.71 -7.11 -13.16
N SER A 122 -1.17 -8.23 -13.74
CA SER A 122 -2.04 -8.27 -14.92
C SER A 122 -3.53 -8.20 -14.61
N MET A 123 -3.94 -8.28 -13.33
CA MET A 123 -5.35 -8.12 -12.96
C MET A 123 -5.83 -6.70 -13.29
N ALA A 124 -6.99 -6.58 -13.93
CA ALA A 124 -7.54 -5.31 -14.38
C ALA A 124 -7.64 -4.28 -13.24
N LEU A 125 -8.13 -4.69 -12.07
CA LEU A 125 -8.25 -3.80 -10.92
C LEU A 125 -6.87 -3.30 -10.43
N THR A 126 -5.87 -4.17 -10.35
CA THR A 126 -4.50 -3.79 -9.99
C THR A 126 -3.91 -2.81 -10.99
N TYR A 127 -4.08 -3.10 -12.28
CA TYR A 127 -3.55 -2.26 -13.36
C TYR A 127 -4.18 -0.86 -13.35
N ILE A 128 -5.50 -0.75 -13.15
CA ILE A 128 -6.20 0.53 -13.08
C ILE A 128 -5.76 1.31 -11.82
N SER A 129 -5.81 0.66 -10.66
CA SER A 129 -5.49 1.30 -9.37
C SER A 129 -4.03 1.75 -9.26
N ALA A 130 -3.11 1.08 -9.97
CA ALA A 130 -1.68 1.42 -9.98
C ALA A 130 -1.40 2.84 -10.50
N GLY A 131 -2.27 3.39 -11.34
CA GLY A 131 -2.10 4.73 -11.87
C GLY A 131 -3.27 5.65 -11.55
N ALA A 132 -3.97 5.44 -10.45
CA ALA A 132 -5.09 6.25 -10.01
C ALA A 132 -4.77 7.00 -8.73
N VAL A 133 -5.31 8.21 -8.59
CA VAL A 133 -5.18 9.04 -7.39
C VAL A 133 -6.22 8.57 -6.38
N MET A 134 -5.91 7.47 -5.68
CA MET A 134 -6.82 6.82 -4.74
C MET A 134 -6.11 6.38 -3.46
N THR A 135 -6.89 6.24 -2.38
CA THR A 135 -6.40 5.70 -1.10
C THR A 135 -6.22 4.18 -1.13
N ASP A 136 -6.80 3.51 -2.14
CA ASP A 136 -6.89 2.04 -2.23
C ASP A 136 -5.53 1.37 -2.40
N ALA A 137 -4.61 1.98 -3.16
CA ALA A 137 -3.26 1.47 -3.34
C ALA A 137 -2.50 1.38 -1.99
N PHE A 138 -2.66 2.37 -1.12
CA PHE A 138 -2.03 2.39 0.20
C PHE A 138 -2.70 1.43 1.18
N LEU A 139 -4.03 1.30 1.15
CA LEU A 139 -4.75 0.29 1.91
C LEU A 139 -4.30 -1.12 1.51
N ALA A 140 -4.22 -1.39 0.21
CA ALA A 140 -3.76 -2.67 -0.32
C ALA A 140 -2.29 -2.94 0.06
N LEU A 141 -1.42 -1.93 0.01
CA LEU A 141 -0.03 -2.05 0.47
C LEU A 141 0.04 -2.42 1.95
N GLY A 142 -0.69 -1.68 2.81
CA GLY A 142 -0.71 -1.92 4.25
C GLY A 142 -1.24 -3.30 4.61
N THR A 143 -2.38 -3.70 4.03
CA THR A 143 -2.98 -5.02 4.28
C THR A 143 -2.11 -6.16 3.75
N THR A 144 -1.52 -6.00 2.56
CA THR A 144 -0.59 -7.00 1.99
C THR A 144 0.66 -7.12 2.86
N LEU A 145 1.27 -6.00 3.27
CA LEU A 145 2.44 -6.02 4.15
C LEU A 145 2.13 -6.73 5.46
N ALA A 146 0.99 -6.43 6.09
CA ALA A 146 0.58 -7.07 7.34
C ALA A 146 0.41 -8.60 7.16
N LEU A 147 -0.37 -9.04 6.17
CA LEU A 147 -0.65 -10.46 5.98
C LEU A 147 0.60 -11.25 5.54
N VAL A 148 1.43 -10.71 4.66
CA VAL A 148 2.73 -11.29 4.27
C VAL A 148 3.64 -11.40 5.48
N SER A 149 3.74 -10.35 6.27
CA SER A 149 4.58 -10.29 7.46
C SER A 149 4.14 -11.32 8.51
N LEU A 150 2.84 -11.45 8.75
CA LEU A 150 2.30 -12.50 9.60
C LEU A 150 2.66 -13.88 9.08
N GLY A 151 2.40 -14.15 7.80
CA GLY A 151 2.70 -15.44 7.17
C GLY A 151 4.18 -15.82 7.31
N LEU A 152 5.10 -14.89 7.07
CA LEU A 152 6.55 -15.13 7.20
C LEU A 152 6.98 -15.34 8.67
N THR A 153 6.41 -14.57 9.60
CA THR A 153 6.67 -14.75 11.04
C THR A 153 6.23 -16.12 11.53
N LEU A 154 5.03 -16.56 11.11
CA LEU A 154 4.50 -17.87 11.48
C LEU A 154 5.33 -19.04 10.91
N ASN A 155 5.94 -18.83 9.76
CA ASN A 155 6.86 -19.79 9.13
C ASN A 155 8.32 -19.68 9.61
N GLY A 156 8.56 -19.00 10.74
CA GLY A 156 9.88 -18.95 11.38
C GLY A 156 10.94 -18.16 10.61
N LYS A 157 10.52 -17.23 9.74
CA LYS A 157 11.44 -16.29 9.10
C LYS A 157 11.88 -15.20 10.08
N SER A 158 12.69 -14.25 9.66
CA SER A 158 13.25 -13.20 10.53
C SER A 158 12.20 -12.54 11.44
N THR A 159 12.58 -12.21 12.67
CA THR A 159 11.76 -11.49 13.68
C THR A 159 11.35 -10.09 13.20
N ALA A 160 12.10 -9.49 12.28
CA ALA A 160 11.74 -8.21 11.67
C ALA A 160 10.36 -8.24 10.99
N TRP A 161 9.97 -9.39 10.42
CA TRP A 161 8.62 -9.54 9.85
C TRP A 161 7.52 -9.37 10.89
N GLY A 162 7.74 -9.81 12.12
CA GLY A 162 6.77 -9.60 13.19
C GLY A 162 6.49 -8.12 13.45
N PHE A 163 7.50 -7.26 13.38
CA PHE A 163 7.33 -5.81 13.50
C PHE A 163 6.70 -5.19 12.24
N LEU A 164 7.09 -5.64 11.05
CA LEU A 164 6.50 -5.18 9.78
C LEU A 164 5.00 -5.46 9.66
N PHE A 165 4.46 -6.43 10.40
CA PHE A 165 3.01 -6.60 10.55
C PHE A 165 2.35 -5.31 11.03
N PHE A 166 2.87 -4.72 12.09
CA PHE A 166 2.32 -3.48 12.67
C PHE A 166 2.57 -2.24 11.81
N VAL A 167 3.69 -2.21 11.08
CA VAL A 167 3.91 -1.18 10.05
C VAL A 167 2.82 -1.26 8.97
N GLY A 168 2.48 -2.46 8.50
CA GLY A 168 1.39 -2.66 7.55
C GLY A 168 0.03 -2.22 8.11
N VAL A 169 -0.25 -2.51 9.38
CA VAL A 169 -1.46 -2.03 10.07
C VAL A 169 -1.49 -0.51 10.13
N ALA A 170 -0.38 0.14 10.48
CA ALA A 170 -0.30 1.60 10.55
C ALA A 170 -0.54 2.27 9.18
N ILE A 171 0.12 1.74 8.12
CA ILE A 171 -0.10 2.20 6.74
C ILE A 171 -1.58 2.11 6.35
N GLY A 172 -2.20 0.97 6.60
CA GLY A 172 -3.61 0.77 6.26
C GLY A 172 -4.56 1.67 7.07
N LEU A 173 -4.32 1.85 8.36
CA LEU A 173 -5.11 2.74 9.22
C LEU A 173 -5.02 4.20 8.74
N LEU A 174 -3.82 4.67 8.39
CA LEU A 174 -3.63 6.01 7.83
C LEU A 174 -4.11 6.15 6.38
N ALA A 175 -4.40 5.04 5.67
CA ALA A 175 -4.97 5.06 4.32
C ALA A 175 -6.50 5.08 4.31
N LYS A 176 -7.15 4.19 5.08
CA LYS A 176 -8.63 4.05 5.10
C LYS A 176 -9.24 3.76 6.48
N GLY A 177 -8.51 3.99 7.54
CA GLY A 177 -9.02 3.85 8.91
C GLY A 177 -9.40 2.43 9.30
N PRO A 178 -10.47 2.25 10.10
CA PRO A 178 -10.85 0.97 10.71
C PRO A 178 -11.11 -0.17 9.71
N LEU A 179 -11.39 0.12 8.44
CA LEU A 179 -11.55 -0.90 7.40
C LEU A 179 -10.32 -1.81 7.31
N THR A 180 -9.14 -1.27 7.58
CA THR A 180 -7.88 -2.03 7.61
C THR A 180 -7.93 -3.18 8.61
N LEU A 181 -8.48 -2.93 9.81
CA LEU A 181 -8.58 -3.96 10.84
C LEU A 181 -9.53 -5.10 10.41
N VAL A 182 -10.58 -4.77 9.68
CA VAL A 182 -11.50 -5.76 9.11
C VAL A 182 -10.79 -6.61 8.05
N LEU A 183 -10.09 -5.96 7.10
CA LEU A 183 -9.40 -6.64 6.02
C LEU A 183 -8.22 -7.52 6.49
N ILE A 184 -7.62 -7.21 7.62
CA ILE A 184 -6.57 -8.01 8.23
C ILE A 184 -7.17 -9.05 9.20
N GLY A 185 -8.11 -8.63 10.04
CA GLY A 185 -8.68 -9.46 11.11
C GLY A 185 -9.55 -10.60 10.59
N VAL A 186 -10.38 -10.35 9.56
CA VAL A 186 -11.26 -11.40 9.00
C VAL A 186 -10.46 -12.57 8.40
N PRO A 187 -9.45 -12.37 7.53
CA PRO A 187 -8.62 -13.46 7.04
C PRO A 187 -7.88 -14.21 8.17
N ILE A 188 -7.34 -13.50 9.15
CA ILE A 188 -6.65 -14.11 10.29
C ILE A 188 -7.63 -14.94 11.12
N GLY A 189 -8.78 -14.40 11.47
CA GLY A 189 -9.82 -15.09 12.24
C GLY A 189 -10.33 -16.34 11.51
N THR A 190 -10.61 -16.22 10.22
CA THR A 190 -11.03 -17.35 9.38
C THR A 190 -9.95 -18.44 9.34
N TRP A 191 -8.69 -18.05 9.16
CA TRP A 191 -7.57 -18.99 9.17
C TRP A 191 -7.45 -19.72 10.52
N LEU A 192 -7.56 -19.02 11.64
CA LEU A 192 -7.51 -19.63 12.99
C LEU A 192 -8.63 -20.66 13.18
N VAL A 193 -9.84 -20.32 12.77
CA VAL A 193 -11.02 -21.21 12.91
C VAL A 193 -10.88 -22.43 11.99
N MET A 194 -10.57 -22.22 10.70
CA MET A 194 -10.49 -23.31 9.72
C MET A 194 -9.35 -24.28 10.00
N THR A 195 -8.21 -23.78 10.45
CA THR A 195 -7.03 -24.63 10.74
C THR A 195 -7.00 -25.15 12.16
N ARG A 196 -7.95 -24.76 13.01
CA ARG A 196 -7.96 -25.04 14.45
C ARG A 196 -6.62 -24.69 15.12
N THR A 197 -5.95 -23.68 14.58
CA THR A 197 -4.65 -23.25 15.06
C THR A 197 -4.81 -22.47 16.36
N ALA A 198 -4.02 -22.83 17.37
CA ALA A 198 -4.06 -22.14 18.65
C ALA A 198 -3.66 -20.65 18.48
N PRO A 199 -4.42 -19.71 19.08
CA PRO A 199 -4.08 -18.28 19.08
C PRO A 199 -2.67 -17.97 19.61
N ALA A 200 -2.11 -18.89 20.42
CA ALA A 200 -0.74 -18.81 20.93
C ALA A 200 0.33 -18.61 19.84
N LYS A 201 0.07 -19.06 18.61
CA LYS A 201 0.99 -18.78 17.48
C LYS A 201 1.11 -17.29 17.16
N LEU A 202 0.08 -16.50 17.43
CA LEU A 202 0.11 -15.05 17.27
C LEU A 202 0.99 -14.37 18.34
N GLY A 203 1.32 -15.06 19.43
CA GLY A 203 2.28 -14.59 20.43
C GLY A 203 3.71 -14.40 19.90
N ARG A 204 4.01 -14.88 18.68
CA ARG A 204 5.28 -14.59 17.98
C ARG A 204 5.40 -13.14 17.51
N LEU A 205 4.29 -12.42 17.42
CA LEU A 205 4.29 -11.01 17.09
C LEU A 205 4.71 -10.17 18.30
N PRO A 206 5.52 -9.10 18.11
CA PRO A 206 5.93 -8.20 19.19
C PRO A 206 4.79 -7.22 19.54
N TRP A 207 3.72 -7.71 20.15
CA TRP A 207 2.49 -6.95 20.40
C TRP A 207 2.73 -5.63 21.12
N LEU A 208 3.50 -5.64 22.21
CA LEU A 208 3.74 -4.42 22.98
C LEU A 208 4.39 -3.34 22.11
N TRP A 209 5.52 -3.63 21.49
CA TRP A 209 6.24 -2.67 20.67
C TRP A 209 5.50 -2.31 19.39
N GLY A 210 4.85 -3.30 18.77
CA GLY A 210 4.09 -3.09 17.54
C GLY A 210 2.85 -2.25 17.76
N CYS A 211 2.05 -2.53 18.78
CA CYS A 211 0.88 -1.71 19.12
C CYS A 211 1.28 -0.29 19.53
N THR A 212 2.35 -0.14 20.35
CA THR A 212 2.87 1.17 20.73
C THR A 212 3.31 1.97 19.50
N PHE A 213 4.07 1.35 18.59
CA PHE A 213 4.47 1.99 17.32
C PHE A 213 3.24 2.42 16.51
N THR A 214 2.29 1.51 16.29
CA THR A 214 1.07 1.82 15.54
C THR A 214 0.30 2.98 16.18
N ALA A 215 0.14 2.97 17.49
CA ALA A 215 -0.55 4.04 18.22
C ALA A 215 0.18 5.38 18.07
N LEU A 216 1.50 5.43 18.25
CA LEU A 216 2.29 6.64 18.12
C LEU A 216 2.25 7.24 16.71
N VAL A 217 2.17 6.40 15.68
CA VAL A 217 2.14 6.86 14.29
C VAL A 217 0.73 7.28 13.85
N VAL A 218 -0.29 6.57 14.32
CA VAL A 218 -1.67 6.72 13.83
C VAL A 218 -2.47 7.72 14.67
N LEU A 219 -2.43 7.61 16.00
CA LEU A 219 -3.27 8.42 16.88
C LEU A 219 -3.08 9.93 16.77
N PRO A 220 -1.86 10.48 16.56
CA PRO A 220 -1.71 11.93 16.48
C PRO A 220 -2.66 12.58 15.47
N TRP A 221 -2.82 11.98 14.29
CA TRP A 221 -3.73 12.55 13.30
C TRP A 221 -5.21 12.36 13.64
N TYR A 222 -5.58 11.30 14.34
CA TYR A 222 -6.98 11.05 14.72
C TYR A 222 -7.46 11.88 15.92
N VAL A 223 -6.53 12.45 16.70
CA VAL A 223 -6.82 13.21 17.94
C VAL A 223 -6.74 14.72 17.69
N LEU A 224 -5.98 15.14 16.68
CA LEU A 224 -5.87 16.55 16.27
C LEU A 224 -7.09 17.01 15.47
#